data_aecc5e53b43b605054eedfc7f8186e00
#
_entry.id   aecc5e53b43b605054eedfc7f8186e00
#
_cell.length_a   1.000
_cell.length_b   1.000
_cell.length_c   1.000
_cell.angle_alpha   90.00
_cell.angle_beta   90.00
_cell.angle_gamma   90.00
#
_symmetry.space_group_name_H-M   'P 1'
#
loop_
_entity.id
_entity.type
_entity.pdbx_description
1 polymer ?
#
loop_
_entity_poly.entity_id
_entity_poly.type
_entity_poly.pdbx_seq_one_letter_code
_entity_poly.pdbx_strand_id
1 'polypeptide(L)'
;MLTYILDSSAYLRLIDREAGDGRVADIIEHHTQQRARVIISAIQWGEIVKIITSRGRNLTVAEIAHDLRTLGIAVIAATADRAERAALIGLKYKIAYADAFGVELAFDSPDHVLVTADYGVKPAEPDMKIEFLPTKPKQ
;
A
#
# COMPACT_ATOMS: atom_id res chain seq x y z
N MET A 1 16.27 -8.12 -5.31
CA MET A 1 14.83 -8.27 -5.57
C MET A 1 14.07 -7.11 -4.96
N LEU A 2 13.17 -6.51 -5.71
CA LEU A 2 12.37 -5.39 -5.20
C LEU A 2 11.29 -5.87 -4.24
N THR A 3 11.01 -5.07 -3.22
CA THR A 3 9.85 -5.21 -2.35
C THR A 3 8.90 -4.04 -2.63
N TYR A 4 7.69 -4.36 -3.06
CA TYR A 4 6.65 -3.37 -3.29
C TYR A 4 5.76 -3.27 -2.06
N ILE A 5 5.56 -2.05 -1.59
CA ILE A 5 4.65 -1.76 -0.49
C ILE A 5 3.37 -1.22 -1.12
N LEU A 6 2.27 -1.98 -1.02
CA LEU A 6 0.97 -1.50 -1.49
C LEU A 6 0.30 -0.74 -0.35
N ASP A 7 -0.07 0.50 -0.56
CA ASP A 7 -0.94 1.19 0.39
C ASP A 7 -2.41 0.84 0.11
N SER A 8 -3.32 1.34 0.92
CA SER A 8 -4.74 1.06 0.77
C SER A 8 -5.27 1.53 -0.58
N SER A 9 -4.82 2.69 -1.06
CA SER A 9 -5.28 3.24 -2.34
C SER A 9 -4.91 2.35 -3.52
N ALA A 10 -3.68 1.81 -3.53
CA ALA A 10 -3.22 0.93 -4.59
C ALA A 10 -4.00 -0.39 -4.59
N TYR A 11 -4.17 -1.00 -3.42
CA TYR A 11 -4.90 -2.26 -3.32
C TYR A 11 -6.38 -2.10 -3.72
N LEU A 12 -7.00 -0.98 -3.33
CA LEU A 12 -8.39 -0.68 -3.68
C LEU A 12 -8.57 -0.46 -5.19
N ARG A 13 -7.57 0.08 -5.91
CA ARG A 13 -7.62 0.15 -7.37
C ARG A 13 -7.78 -1.22 -8.00
N LEU A 14 -7.07 -2.22 -7.46
CA LEU A 14 -7.20 -3.60 -7.92
C LEU A 14 -8.59 -4.16 -7.63
N ILE A 15 -9.08 -4.00 -6.41
CA ILE A 15 -10.40 -4.51 -5.99
C ILE A 15 -11.51 -3.88 -6.82
N ASP A 16 -11.44 -2.58 -7.06
CA ASP A 16 -12.48 -1.82 -7.75
C ASP A 16 -12.31 -1.81 -9.27
N ARG A 17 -11.23 -2.42 -9.79
CA ARG A 17 -10.91 -2.42 -11.22
C ARG A 17 -10.87 -1.01 -11.79
N GLU A 18 -10.17 -0.12 -11.08
CA GLU A 18 -9.99 1.27 -11.47
C GLU A 18 -8.59 1.51 -12.04
N ALA A 19 -8.31 2.74 -12.47
CA ALA A 19 -7.06 3.11 -13.14
C ALA A 19 -5.83 2.61 -12.37
N GLY A 20 -4.93 1.91 -13.05
CA GLY A 20 -3.72 1.34 -12.44
C GLY A 20 -3.88 -0.08 -11.92
N ASP A 21 -5.06 -0.66 -12.00
CA ASP A 21 -5.32 -2.03 -11.53
C ASP A 21 -4.44 -3.07 -12.22
N GLY A 22 -4.21 -2.93 -13.52
CA GLY A 22 -3.33 -3.81 -14.28
C GLY A 22 -1.90 -3.80 -13.75
N ARG A 23 -1.39 -2.63 -13.36
CA ARG A 23 -0.04 -2.53 -12.78
C ARG A 23 0.04 -3.22 -11.43
N VAL A 24 -0.98 -3.05 -10.57
CA VAL A 24 -1.03 -3.73 -9.27
C VAL A 24 -1.11 -5.24 -9.46
N ALA A 25 -1.93 -5.70 -10.40
CA ALA A 25 -2.01 -7.13 -10.74
C ALA A 25 -0.66 -7.69 -11.21
N ASP A 26 0.08 -6.95 -12.05
CA ASP A 26 1.42 -7.35 -12.51
C ASP A 26 2.41 -7.45 -11.35
N ILE A 27 2.38 -6.52 -10.42
CA ILE A 27 3.24 -6.54 -9.23
C ILE A 27 2.95 -7.78 -8.39
N ILE A 28 1.69 -8.10 -8.17
CA ILE A 28 1.28 -9.30 -7.42
C ILE A 28 1.70 -10.56 -8.17
N GLU A 29 1.58 -10.59 -9.49
CA GLU A 29 2.06 -11.71 -10.32
C GLU A 29 3.56 -11.93 -10.14
N HIS A 30 4.37 -10.86 -10.18
CA HIS A 30 5.80 -10.97 -9.92
C HIS A 30 6.08 -11.55 -8.53
N HIS A 31 5.28 -11.19 -7.54
CA HIS A 31 5.37 -11.74 -6.19
C HIS A 31 5.08 -13.26 -6.18
N THR A 32 4.04 -13.71 -6.88
CA THR A 32 3.71 -15.14 -6.97
C THR A 32 4.79 -15.93 -7.70
N GLN A 33 5.48 -15.30 -8.64
CA GLN A 33 6.60 -15.88 -9.38
C GLN A 33 7.94 -15.77 -8.65
N GLN A 34 7.96 -15.25 -7.43
CA GLN A 34 9.17 -15.03 -6.62
C GLN A 34 10.20 -14.11 -7.30
N ARG A 35 9.72 -13.17 -8.13
CA ARG A 35 10.55 -12.15 -8.79
C ARG A 35 10.53 -10.83 -8.05
N ALA A 36 9.61 -10.67 -7.13
CA ALA A 36 9.46 -9.51 -6.27
C ALA A 36 8.76 -9.94 -5.00
N ARG A 37 8.70 -9.07 -4.03
CA ARG A 37 7.94 -9.28 -2.80
C ARG A 37 6.92 -8.17 -2.65
N VAL A 38 5.74 -8.51 -2.17
CA VAL A 38 4.69 -7.53 -1.84
C VAL A 38 4.40 -7.58 -0.35
N ILE A 39 4.36 -6.42 0.29
CA ILE A 39 3.98 -6.26 1.69
C ILE A 39 2.96 -5.13 1.82
N ILE A 40 2.25 -5.10 2.94
CA ILE A 40 1.30 -4.05 3.27
C ILE A 40 1.40 -3.73 4.76
N SER A 41 1.30 -2.46 5.12
CA SER A 41 1.24 -2.05 6.54
C SER A 41 -0.07 -2.48 7.17
N ALA A 42 -0.04 -2.91 8.44
CA ALA A 42 -1.24 -3.20 9.21
C ALA A 42 -2.20 -2.00 9.28
N ILE A 43 -1.68 -0.77 9.29
CA ILE A 43 -2.51 0.45 9.27
C ILE A 43 -3.25 0.58 7.94
N GLN A 44 -2.56 0.33 6.83
CA GLN A 44 -3.18 0.36 5.51
C GLN A 44 -4.19 -0.78 5.32
N TRP A 45 -3.89 -1.94 5.86
CA TRP A 45 -4.85 -3.05 5.90
C TRP A 45 -6.12 -2.65 6.66
N GLY A 46 -5.99 -1.99 7.82
CA GLY A 46 -7.13 -1.49 8.59
C GLY A 46 -7.99 -0.51 7.79
N GLU A 47 -7.38 0.35 6.98
CA GLU A 47 -8.12 1.26 6.09
C GLU A 47 -8.90 0.49 5.01
N ILE A 48 -8.32 -0.55 4.45
CA ILE A 48 -9.02 -1.42 3.49
C ILE A 48 -10.25 -2.05 4.15
N VAL A 49 -10.08 -2.61 5.34
CA VAL A 49 -11.18 -3.20 6.12
C VAL A 49 -12.31 -2.19 6.33
N LYS A 50 -11.95 -0.99 6.76
CA LYS A 50 -12.91 0.10 7.00
C LYS A 50 -13.69 0.43 5.72
N ILE A 51 -13.01 0.59 4.61
CA ILE A 51 -13.63 0.97 3.34
C ILE A 51 -14.54 -0.13 2.81
N ILE A 52 -14.06 -1.37 2.79
CA ILE A 52 -14.84 -2.52 2.30
C ILE A 52 -16.10 -2.71 3.14
N THR A 53 -15.97 -2.62 4.45
CA THR A 53 -17.10 -2.79 5.37
C THR A 53 -18.12 -1.66 5.22
N SER A 54 -17.65 -0.41 5.12
CA SER A 54 -18.55 0.76 5.06
C SER A 54 -19.29 0.90 3.74
N ARG A 55 -18.72 0.39 2.64
CA ARG A 55 -19.31 0.57 1.31
C ARG A 55 -20.15 -0.62 0.84
N GLY A 56 -20.25 -1.69 1.63
CA GLY A 56 -21.07 -2.85 1.28
C GLY A 56 -20.68 -3.49 -0.05
N ARG A 57 -19.38 -3.66 -0.29
CA ARG A 57 -18.87 -4.22 -1.55
C ARG A 57 -19.17 -5.72 -1.67
N ASN A 58 -19.14 -6.25 -2.90
CA ASN A 58 -19.35 -7.67 -3.16
C ASN A 58 -18.29 -8.56 -2.51
N LEU A 59 -17.04 -8.09 -2.43
CA LEU A 59 -15.98 -8.81 -1.73
C LEU A 59 -16.07 -8.53 -0.23
N THR A 60 -15.94 -9.59 0.58
CA THR A 60 -15.91 -9.47 2.03
C THR A 60 -14.47 -9.29 2.52
N VAL A 61 -14.33 -8.76 3.73
CA VAL A 61 -13.02 -8.67 4.42
C VAL A 61 -12.39 -10.05 4.54
N ALA A 62 -13.18 -11.09 4.87
CA ALA A 62 -12.69 -12.46 4.99
C ALA A 62 -12.09 -12.99 3.69
N GLU A 63 -12.73 -12.70 2.55
CA GLU A 63 -12.22 -13.10 1.23
C GLU A 63 -10.89 -12.41 0.90
N ILE A 64 -10.78 -11.11 1.16
CA ILE A 64 -9.56 -10.35 0.93
C ILE A 64 -8.43 -10.85 1.85
N ALA A 65 -8.72 -11.07 3.13
CA ALA A 65 -7.74 -11.61 4.06
C ALA A 65 -7.26 -13.01 3.63
N HIS A 66 -8.17 -13.85 3.13
CA HIS A 66 -7.83 -15.16 2.58
C HIS A 66 -6.90 -15.03 1.38
N ASP A 67 -7.18 -14.11 0.47
CA ASP A 67 -6.37 -13.88 -0.73
C ASP A 67 -4.94 -13.43 -0.34
N LEU A 68 -4.81 -12.51 0.61
CA LEU A 68 -3.50 -12.08 1.09
C LEU A 68 -2.69 -13.24 1.65
N ARG A 69 -3.31 -14.10 2.47
CA ARG A 69 -2.65 -15.28 3.03
C ARG A 69 -2.26 -16.27 1.94
N THR A 70 -3.17 -16.56 1.01
CA THR A 70 -2.92 -17.51 -0.08
C THR A 70 -1.78 -17.04 -0.98
N LEU A 71 -1.70 -15.74 -1.25
CA LEU A 71 -0.65 -15.15 -2.06
C LEU A 71 0.67 -14.97 -1.29
N GLY A 72 0.66 -15.16 0.03
CA GLY A 72 1.84 -14.95 0.86
C GLY A 72 2.22 -13.50 1.03
N ILE A 73 1.27 -12.57 0.86
CA ILE A 73 1.50 -11.14 1.09
C ILE A 73 1.49 -10.88 2.60
N ALA A 74 2.60 -10.39 3.12
CA ALA A 74 2.73 -10.13 4.54
C ALA A 74 2.10 -8.80 4.93
N VAL A 75 1.30 -8.82 6.00
CA VAL A 75 0.81 -7.61 6.68
C VAL A 75 1.80 -7.29 7.79
N ILE A 76 2.50 -6.17 7.65
CA ILE A 76 3.58 -5.78 8.56
C ILE A 76 2.99 -5.07 9.77
N ALA A 77 3.29 -5.58 10.96
CA ALA A 77 2.76 -5.02 12.20
C ALA A 77 3.20 -3.55 12.39
N ALA A 78 2.26 -2.72 12.84
CA ALA A 78 2.50 -1.33 13.19
C ALA A 78 3.03 -1.26 14.63
N THR A 79 4.29 -1.64 14.82
CA THR A 79 4.92 -1.64 16.14
C THR A 79 5.07 -0.23 16.70
N ALA A 80 5.37 -0.12 18.00
CA ALA A 80 5.63 1.18 18.63
C ALA A 80 6.75 1.94 17.92
N ASP A 81 7.83 1.25 17.53
CA ASP A 81 8.95 1.88 16.82
C ASP A 81 8.52 2.40 15.45
N ARG A 82 7.72 1.62 14.70
CA ARG A 82 7.20 2.05 13.40
C ARG A 82 6.23 3.22 13.53
N ALA A 83 5.39 3.21 14.55
CA ALA A 83 4.47 4.31 14.82
C ALA A 83 5.21 5.61 15.11
N GLU A 84 6.28 5.54 15.90
CA GLU A 84 7.13 6.69 16.20
C GLU A 84 7.77 7.26 14.93
N ARG A 85 8.37 6.39 14.10
CA ARG A 85 8.98 6.81 12.83
C ARG A 85 7.95 7.38 11.85
N ALA A 86 6.77 6.77 11.77
CA ALA A 86 5.70 7.27 10.90
C ALA A 86 5.21 8.66 11.34
N ALA A 87 5.10 8.89 12.64
CA ALA A 87 4.72 10.21 13.16
C ALA A 87 5.73 11.29 12.75
N LEU A 88 7.03 11.00 12.88
CA LEU A 88 8.09 11.93 12.51
C LEU A 88 8.12 12.18 10.99
N ILE A 89 7.91 11.15 10.20
CA ILE A 89 7.79 11.25 8.74
C ILE A 89 6.59 12.12 8.36
N GLY A 90 5.44 11.91 9.00
CA GLY A 90 4.25 12.72 8.75
C GLY A 90 4.49 14.20 9.01
N LEU A 91 5.20 14.52 10.08
CA LEU A 91 5.56 15.91 10.40
C LEU A 91 6.56 16.48 9.39
N LYS A 92 7.60 15.73 9.04
CA LYS A 92 8.65 16.20 8.15
C LYS A 92 8.12 16.51 6.75
N TYR A 93 7.32 15.61 6.19
CA TYR A 93 6.83 15.74 4.82
C TYR A 93 5.41 16.29 4.70
N LYS A 94 4.78 16.59 5.83
CA LYS A 94 3.37 17.05 5.87
C LYS A 94 2.43 16.05 5.22
N ILE A 95 2.59 14.79 5.61
CA ILE A 95 1.79 13.65 5.14
C ILE A 95 0.87 13.20 6.27
N ALA A 96 -0.36 12.81 5.94
CA ALA A 96 -1.28 12.25 6.93
C ALA A 96 -0.67 11.05 7.64
N TYR A 97 -0.91 10.90 8.92
CA TYR A 97 -0.28 9.88 9.77
C TYR A 97 -0.48 8.46 9.21
N ALA A 98 -1.71 8.11 8.81
CA ALA A 98 -1.98 6.78 8.25
C ALA A 98 -1.16 6.52 6.98
N ASP A 99 -1.03 7.52 6.10
CA ASP A 99 -0.26 7.40 4.86
C ASP A 99 1.25 7.27 5.14
N ALA A 100 1.71 7.87 6.23
CA ALA A 100 3.11 7.83 6.62
C ALA A 100 3.60 6.41 6.96
N PHE A 101 2.70 5.47 7.30
CA PHE A 101 3.09 4.08 7.54
C PHE A 101 3.60 3.37 6.28
N GLY A 102 3.02 3.68 5.12
CA GLY A 102 3.56 3.16 3.85
C GLY A 102 4.92 3.75 3.53
N VAL A 103 5.08 5.05 3.73
CA VAL A 103 6.34 5.76 3.54
C VAL A 103 7.43 5.21 4.48
N GLU A 104 7.08 4.96 5.74
CA GLU A 104 8.00 4.41 6.74
C GLU A 104 8.56 3.05 6.30
N LEU A 105 7.70 2.16 5.79
CA LEU A 105 8.15 0.87 5.28
C LEU A 105 9.12 1.01 4.10
N ALA A 106 8.92 2.02 3.26
CA ALA A 106 9.79 2.25 2.12
C ALA A 106 11.20 2.70 2.53
N PHE A 107 11.36 3.30 3.71
CA PHE A 107 12.68 3.66 4.23
C PHE A 107 13.48 2.46 4.78
N ASP A 108 12.86 1.29 4.95
CA ASP A 108 13.55 0.12 5.50
C ASP A 108 14.68 -0.41 4.60
N SER A 109 14.60 -0.17 3.30
CA SER A 109 15.61 -0.67 2.36
C SER A 109 15.58 0.13 1.05
N PRO A 110 16.77 0.30 0.39
CA PRO A 110 16.82 0.91 -0.94
C PRO A 110 16.04 0.12 -2.02
N ASP A 111 15.77 -1.17 -1.76
CA ASP A 111 15.02 -2.03 -2.67
C ASP A 111 13.51 -1.97 -2.45
N HIS A 112 13.05 -1.15 -1.52
CA HIS A 112 11.63 -0.96 -1.25
C HIS A 112 11.06 0.16 -2.12
N VAL A 113 9.87 -0.10 -2.68
CA VAL A 113 9.13 0.86 -3.51
C VAL A 113 7.71 0.96 -2.96
N LEU A 114 7.27 2.16 -2.62
CA LEU A 114 5.88 2.41 -2.26
C LEU A 114 5.06 2.56 -3.55
N VAL A 115 3.98 1.81 -3.66
CA VAL A 115 3.01 1.91 -4.76
C VAL A 115 1.74 2.52 -4.21
N THR A 116 1.31 3.62 -4.78
CA THR A 116 0.19 4.40 -4.25
C THR A 116 -0.58 5.11 -5.36
N ALA A 117 -1.86 5.32 -5.13
CA ALA A 117 -2.70 6.21 -5.93
C ALA A 117 -2.97 7.53 -5.20
N ASP A 118 -2.40 7.70 -4.00
CA ASP A 118 -2.56 8.91 -3.19
C ASP A 118 -1.37 9.85 -3.40
N TYR A 119 -1.60 10.92 -4.13
CA TYR A 119 -0.57 11.91 -4.44
C TYR A 119 -0.21 12.80 -3.23
N GLY A 120 -0.93 12.66 -2.12
CA GLY A 120 -0.59 13.34 -0.86
C GLY A 120 0.77 12.94 -0.29
N VAL A 121 1.34 11.79 -0.71
CA VAL A 121 2.67 11.35 -0.28
C VAL A 121 3.81 11.86 -1.16
N LYS A 122 3.50 12.60 -2.22
CA LYS A 122 4.50 13.11 -3.17
C LYS A 122 5.64 13.91 -2.52
N PRO A 123 5.43 14.67 -1.44
CA PRO A 123 6.53 15.37 -0.77
C PRO A 123 7.68 14.48 -0.32
N ALA A 124 7.46 13.19 -0.10
CA ALA A 124 8.50 12.23 0.29
C ALA A 124 9.30 11.68 -0.90
N GLU A 125 8.84 11.87 -2.13
CA GLU A 125 9.43 11.28 -3.34
C GLU A 125 10.92 11.58 -3.52
N PRO A 126 11.44 12.78 -3.20
CA PRO A 126 12.88 13.04 -3.34
C PRO A 126 13.78 12.11 -2.49
N ASP A 127 13.27 11.57 -1.40
CA ASP A 127 14.06 10.79 -0.43
C ASP A 127 13.81 9.29 -0.49
N MET A 128 12.89 8.82 -1.33
CA MET A 128 12.52 7.40 -1.41
C MET A 128 11.89 7.07 -2.76
N LYS A 129 11.77 5.78 -3.05
CA LYS A 129 11.16 5.33 -4.31
C LYS A 129 9.65 5.20 -4.15
N ILE A 130 8.91 5.97 -4.93
CA ILE A 130 7.45 5.90 -4.99
C ILE A 130 7.05 5.69 -6.46
N GLU A 131 6.19 4.69 -6.68
CA GLU A 131 5.52 4.51 -7.95
C GLU A 131 4.07 4.97 -7.79
N PHE A 132 3.70 6.04 -8.52
CA PHE A 132 2.34 6.57 -8.51
C PHE A 132 1.50 5.90 -9.58
N LEU A 133 0.33 5.41 -9.19
CA LEU A 133 -0.66 4.91 -10.14
C LEU A 133 -1.35 6.09 -10.84
N PRO A 134 -1.90 5.88 -12.05
CA PRO A 134 -2.59 6.95 -12.76
C PRO A 134 -3.78 7.49 -11.96
N THR A 135 -4.07 8.78 -12.13
CA THR A 135 -5.28 9.36 -11.56
C THR A 135 -6.52 8.77 -12.24
N LYS A 136 -7.64 8.72 -11.50
CA LYS A 136 -8.91 8.29 -12.08
C LYS A 136 -9.37 9.30 -13.13
N PRO A 137 -10.00 8.84 -14.23
CA PRO A 137 -10.61 9.75 -15.16
C PRO A 137 -11.66 10.62 -14.47
N LYS A 138 -11.73 11.88 -14.86
CA LYS A 138 -12.81 12.77 -14.41
C LYS A 138 -14.12 12.30 -15.04
N GLN A 139 -15.15 12.19 -14.22
CA GLN A 139 -16.50 11.91 -14.68
C GLN A 139 -17.22 13.20 -15.08
#